data_74fe32e0439f0dc09d31f455fa581231
#
_entry.id   74fe32e0439f0dc09d31f455fa581231
#
_cell.length_a   1.000
_cell.length_b   1.000
_cell.length_c   1.000
_cell.angle_alpha   90.00
_cell.angle_beta   90.00
_cell.angle_gamma   90.00
#
_symmetry.space_group_name_H-M   'P 1'
#
loop_
_entity.id
_entity.type
_entity.pdbx_description
1 polymer ?
#
loop_
_entity_poly.entity_id
_entity_poly.type
_entity_poly.pdbx_seq_one_letter_code
_entity_poly.pdbx_strand_id
1 'polypeptide(L)'
;MYDLIFNDQNLGDTGSPKYFDLSEHLVPISAMDKREVKPSGMFTIKLELGEFMQEYPDRNVYDASQGDGGFSLGGIPPEELTEALLRYLPQSRSTQYGNPIGREDVREAVFHNYYGFDTLTGLTPDNVIFGDGGRDLLQKWYQLIVSNANRCGDIVLVSAAPWGSYAQGTYINGINTLMAPGTPENGFKFTTEAIDVSLEFALADNRRISGIVFTSPDNPTGNYSSYDELINLIEYSVEKGITHIFVDLIYQVVTDPEVGCYDVNKLYNALSKEAKQSVVFMDGLTKSAGGSNLRNAHMVVGNDHWVHLLKGLATHTVFPNALGEAAALEIYGQENPIDHPWVKRVTGPTAKSRAFVRERFQKLGYKFICDQGYYAFINIWPYLRKVIPKGITIADSQGSQKNRIDTAEDLKTYLTTKCGVAIIHGTVFNQPHFIRFSYANDPVYTAGAIKRLHDSVTALE
;
A
#
# COMPACT_ATOMS: atom_id res chain seq x y z
N MET A 1 16.43 18.45 -18.27
CA MET A 1 15.27 17.91 -19.05
C MET A 1 14.04 17.64 -18.15
N TYR A 2 14.21 17.41 -16.86
CA TYR A 2 13.12 17.34 -15.86
C TYR A 2 12.45 18.70 -15.65
N ASP A 3 13.21 19.80 -15.64
CA ASP A 3 12.73 21.16 -15.37
C ASP A 3 11.68 21.70 -16.36
N LEU A 4 11.59 21.13 -17.56
CA LEU A 4 10.64 21.58 -18.58
C LEU A 4 9.24 20.94 -18.48
N ILE A 5 9.09 19.87 -17.71
CA ILE A 5 7.84 19.08 -17.64
C ILE A 5 7.14 19.25 -16.29
N PHE A 6 7.89 19.59 -15.26
CA PHE A 6 7.43 19.81 -13.91
C PHE A 6 7.55 21.29 -13.52
N ASN A 7 6.93 22.16 -14.30
CA ASN A 7 6.80 23.56 -13.90
C ASN A 7 5.79 23.61 -12.75
N ASP A 8 6.13 24.27 -11.63
CA ASP A 8 5.35 24.36 -10.38
C ASP A 8 3.85 24.67 -10.57
N GLN A 9 3.52 25.38 -11.65
CA GLN A 9 2.14 25.70 -12.00
C GLN A 9 1.30 24.48 -12.44
N ASN A 10 1.93 23.35 -12.74
CA ASN A 10 1.29 22.20 -13.38
C ASN A 10 1.04 21.02 -12.46
N LEU A 11 1.64 21.00 -11.27
CA LEU A 11 1.58 19.87 -10.34
C LEU A 11 0.66 20.10 -9.15
N GLY A 12 0.13 21.31 -9.00
CA GLY A 12 -0.47 21.73 -7.75
C GLY A 12 0.60 21.99 -6.68
N ASP A 13 0.22 22.46 -5.51
CA ASP A 13 1.14 22.68 -4.40
C ASP A 13 1.49 21.34 -3.73
N THR A 14 2.52 20.66 -4.27
CA THR A 14 3.13 19.47 -3.66
C THR A 14 4.30 19.83 -2.72
N GLY A 15 4.71 21.10 -2.70
CA GLY A 15 5.83 21.61 -1.92
C GLY A 15 5.49 21.96 -0.48
N SER A 16 4.22 21.97 -0.08
CA SER A 16 3.79 22.30 1.27
C SER A 16 3.06 21.13 1.94
N PRO A 17 3.17 20.97 3.28
CA PRO A 17 2.36 20.03 4.03
C PRO A 17 0.87 20.40 3.90
N LYS A 18 0.01 19.40 3.82
CA LYS A 18 -1.43 19.64 3.84
C LYS A 18 -2.17 18.55 4.57
N TYR A 19 -3.27 18.92 5.23
CA TYR A 19 -4.18 17.95 5.79
C TYR A 19 -4.90 17.21 4.66
N PHE A 20 -5.16 15.93 4.91
CA PHE A 20 -6.05 15.19 4.05
C PHE A 20 -7.46 15.75 4.25
N ASP A 21 -7.96 16.44 3.24
CA ASP A 21 -9.29 17.03 3.29
C ASP A 21 -10.35 15.97 3.01
N LEU A 22 -11.03 15.55 4.06
CA LEU A 22 -12.21 14.68 4.00
C LEU A 22 -13.51 15.48 4.03
N SER A 23 -13.46 16.82 3.88
CA SER A 23 -14.64 17.69 3.99
C SER A 23 -15.77 17.28 3.06
N GLU A 24 -15.45 16.77 1.86
CA GLU A 24 -16.45 16.21 0.94
C GLU A 24 -17.14 14.95 1.48
N HIS A 25 -16.53 14.29 2.47
CA HIS A 25 -17.02 13.07 3.10
C HIS A 25 -17.49 13.30 4.54
N LEU A 26 -17.29 14.51 5.06
CA LEU A 26 -17.69 14.88 6.42
C LEU A 26 -19.08 15.51 6.42
N VAL A 27 -19.95 14.90 7.18
CA VAL A 27 -21.22 15.52 7.53
C VAL A 27 -21.05 16.22 8.88
N PRO A 28 -21.56 17.47 9.06
CA PRO A 28 -21.52 18.14 10.34
C PRO A 28 -22.10 17.26 11.46
N ILE A 29 -21.59 17.43 12.69
CA ILE A 29 -22.07 16.66 13.87
C ILE A 29 -23.58 16.74 14.03
N SER A 30 -24.19 17.88 13.68
CA SER A 30 -25.64 18.07 13.67
C SER A 30 -26.40 17.19 12.66
N ALA A 31 -25.71 16.52 11.77
CA ALA A 31 -26.27 15.60 10.77
C ALA A 31 -25.54 14.24 10.79
N MET A 32 -25.11 13.77 11.95
CA MET A 32 -24.36 12.52 12.12
C MET A 32 -25.09 11.27 11.60
N ASP A 33 -26.42 11.31 11.60
CA ASP A 33 -27.29 10.29 11.00
C ASP A 33 -27.12 10.17 9.47
N LYS A 34 -26.54 11.20 8.85
CA LYS A 34 -26.23 11.24 7.41
C LYS A 34 -24.75 11.06 7.09
N ARG A 35 -23.95 10.74 8.11
CA ARG A 35 -22.50 10.54 7.92
C ARG A 35 -22.27 9.33 7.04
N GLU A 36 -21.74 9.56 5.84
CA GLU A 36 -21.47 8.53 4.86
C GLU A 36 -19.96 8.33 4.71
N VAL A 37 -19.49 7.10 4.94
CA VAL A 37 -18.15 6.68 4.55
C VAL A 37 -18.25 6.13 3.14
N LYS A 38 -17.83 6.90 2.15
CA LYS A 38 -17.90 6.47 0.75
C LYS A 38 -17.02 5.23 0.52
N PRO A 39 -17.52 4.21 -0.20
CA PRO A 39 -16.70 3.09 -0.63
C PRO A 39 -15.48 3.56 -1.41
N SER A 40 -14.36 2.87 -1.24
CA SER A 40 -13.17 3.16 -2.05
C SER A 40 -13.49 2.99 -3.53
N GLY A 41 -13.17 3.98 -4.36
CA GLY A 41 -13.35 3.93 -5.82
C GLY A 41 -12.61 2.79 -6.53
N MET A 42 -11.70 2.11 -5.82
CA MET A 42 -11.05 0.88 -6.33
C MET A 42 -12.04 -0.27 -6.58
N PHE A 43 -13.17 -0.30 -5.87
CA PHE A 43 -14.18 -1.35 -6.08
C PHE A 43 -15.10 -1.09 -7.26
N THR A 44 -15.28 0.17 -7.67
CA THR A 44 -16.10 0.53 -8.85
C THR A 44 -15.41 0.18 -10.17
N ILE A 45 -14.09 0.13 -10.21
CA ILE A 45 -13.31 -0.17 -11.42
C ILE A 45 -13.67 -1.53 -12.01
N LYS A 46 -13.91 -2.54 -11.17
CA LYS A 46 -14.32 -3.88 -11.67
C LYS A 46 -15.70 -3.85 -12.33
N LEU A 47 -16.61 -3.02 -11.83
CA LEU A 47 -17.93 -2.83 -12.44
C LEU A 47 -17.78 -2.12 -13.79
N GLU A 48 -17.01 -1.03 -13.86
CA GLU A 48 -16.73 -0.30 -15.10
C GLU A 48 -16.05 -1.18 -16.15
N LEU A 49 -15.11 -2.05 -15.73
CA LEU A 49 -14.48 -2.99 -16.65
C LEU A 49 -15.47 -4.08 -17.12
N GLY A 50 -16.41 -4.48 -16.25
CA GLY A 50 -17.53 -5.37 -16.58
C GLY A 50 -18.46 -4.77 -17.63
N GLU A 51 -18.75 -3.48 -17.57
CA GLU A 51 -19.52 -2.76 -18.58
C GLU A 51 -18.81 -2.78 -19.94
N PHE A 52 -17.50 -2.55 -19.98
CA PHE A 52 -16.72 -2.66 -21.20
C PHE A 52 -16.79 -4.06 -21.80
N MET A 53 -16.69 -5.12 -20.98
CA MET A 53 -16.78 -6.50 -21.45
C MET A 53 -18.16 -6.85 -22.04
N GLN A 54 -19.21 -6.25 -21.53
CA GLN A 54 -20.57 -6.40 -22.09
C GLN A 54 -20.73 -5.66 -23.42
N GLU A 55 -20.16 -4.43 -23.53
CA GLU A 55 -20.22 -3.62 -24.76
C GLU A 55 -19.30 -4.20 -25.86
N TYR A 56 -18.17 -4.80 -25.49
CA TYR A 56 -17.14 -5.32 -26.42
C TYR A 56 -16.72 -6.75 -26.05
N PRO A 57 -17.58 -7.78 -26.18
CA PRO A 57 -17.33 -9.15 -25.68
C PRO A 57 -16.12 -9.84 -26.36
N ASP A 58 -15.77 -9.45 -27.58
CA ASP A 58 -14.64 -10.02 -28.33
C ASP A 58 -13.30 -9.29 -28.09
N ARG A 59 -13.27 -8.28 -27.21
CA ARG A 59 -12.05 -7.54 -26.92
C ARG A 59 -11.44 -7.96 -25.58
N ASN A 60 -10.13 -8.19 -25.61
CA ASN A 60 -9.38 -8.44 -24.36
C ASN A 60 -9.43 -7.21 -23.45
N VAL A 61 -9.56 -7.48 -22.16
CA VAL A 61 -9.45 -6.48 -21.09
C VAL A 61 -8.15 -6.65 -20.32
N TYR A 62 -7.66 -5.55 -19.75
CA TYR A 62 -6.45 -5.52 -18.95
C TYR A 62 -6.72 -4.81 -17.64
N ASP A 63 -6.70 -5.54 -16.53
CA ASP A 63 -6.79 -4.95 -15.19
C ASP A 63 -5.38 -4.65 -14.65
N ALA A 64 -4.92 -3.43 -14.87
CA ALA A 64 -3.70 -2.87 -14.29
C ALA A 64 -4.02 -1.94 -13.09
N SER A 65 -5.21 -2.07 -12.48
CA SER A 65 -5.62 -1.31 -11.31
C SER A 65 -5.26 -2.01 -10.00
N GLN A 66 -5.38 -3.34 -9.96
CA GLN A 66 -5.20 -4.14 -8.76
C GLN A 66 -3.74 -4.57 -8.58
N GLY A 67 -3.28 -4.56 -7.35
CA GLY A 67 -1.96 -5.05 -6.97
C GLY A 67 -2.08 -6.19 -5.98
N ASP A 68 -2.78 -7.27 -6.35
CA ASP A 68 -2.93 -8.44 -5.47
C ASP A 68 -2.11 -9.65 -5.93
N GLY A 69 -1.52 -9.59 -7.14
CA GLY A 69 -0.74 -10.70 -7.70
C GLY A 69 -1.57 -11.94 -8.04
N GLY A 70 -2.91 -11.85 -7.89
CA GLY A 70 -3.81 -13.00 -8.08
C GLY A 70 -4.45 -13.10 -9.46
N PHE A 71 -4.64 -11.98 -10.17
CA PHE A 71 -5.48 -11.96 -11.37
C PHE A 71 -4.89 -12.77 -12.54
N SER A 72 -3.70 -12.43 -13.02
CA SER A 72 -3.05 -13.17 -14.13
C SER A 72 -2.02 -14.20 -13.66
N LEU A 73 -1.62 -14.16 -12.40
CA LEU A 73 -0.62 -15.07 -11.80
C LEU A 73 -1.27 -16.29 -11.13
N GLY A 74 -2.60 -16.28 -10.99
CA GLY A 74 -3.39 -17.40 -10.48
C GLY A 74 -3.39 -17.59 -8.97
N GLY A 75 -2.61 -16.79 -8.22
CA GLY A 75 -2.53 -16.91 -6.76
C GLY A 75 -2.06 -18.29 -6.27
N ILE A 76 -2.48 -18.66 -5.06
CA ILE A 76 -2.20 -19.96 -4.47
C ILE A 76 -3.20 -20.99 -5.05
N PRO A 77 -2.76 -22.18 -5.51
CA PRO A 77 -3.65 -23.20 -6.01
C PRO A 77 -4.62 -23.68 -4.92
N PRO A 78 -5.92 -23.80 -5.23
CA PRO A 78 -6.92 -24.19 -4.23
C PRO A 78 -6.65 -25.54 -3.57
N GLU A 79 -6.13 -26.50 -4.34
CA GLU A 79 -5.80 -27.84 -3.85
C GLU A 79 -4.67 -27.78 -2.82
N GLU A 80 -3.59 -27.09 -3.12
CA GLU A 80 -2.42 -26.90 -2.23
C GLU A 80 -2.83 -26.16 -0.95
N LEU A 81 -3.66 -25.11 -1.07
CA LEU A 81 -4.19 -24.37 0.08
C LEU A 81 -5.10 -25.24 0.95
N THR A 82 -5.93 -26.09 0.33
CA THR A 82 -6.80 -27.02 1.05
C THR A 82 -5.98 -28.04 1.83
N GLU A 83 -4.94 -28.59 1.23
CA GLU A 83 -4.03 -29.52 1.92
C GLU A 83 -3.30 -28.85 3.11
N ALA A 84 -2.83 -27.62 2.95
CA ALA A 84 -2.23 -26.86 4.04
C ALA A 84 -3.24 -26.67 5.19
N LEU A 85 -4.48 -26.31 4.87
CA LEU A 85 -5.56 -26.16 5.86
C LEU A 85 -5.87 -27.47 6.58
N LEU A 86 -5.94 -28.60 5.87
CA LEU A 86 -6.20 -29.92 6.47
C LEU A 86 -5.05 -30.36 7.40
N ARG A 87 -3.81 -29.97 7.14
CA ARG A 87 -2.69 -30.20 8.07
C ARG A 87 -2.76 -29.32 9.30
N TYR A 88 -3.26 -28.10 9.15
CA TYR A 88 -3.35 -27.09 10.21
C TYR A 88 -4.51 -27.34 11.18
N LEU A 89 -5.73 -27.65 10.69
CA LEU A 89 -6.94 -27.73 11.50
C LEU A 89 -6.86 -28.71 12.71
N PRO A 90 -6.31 -29.93 12.58
CA PRO A 90 -6.20 -30.84 13.72
C PRO A 90 -5.38 -30.28 14.89
N GLN A 91 -4.39 -29.45 14.57
CA GLN A 91 -3.51 -28.84 15.56
C GLN A 91 -4.10 -27.56 16.17
N SER A 92 -5.02 -26.90 15.45
CA SER A 92 -5.64 -25.61 15.85
C SER A 92 -6.93 -25.78 16.68
N ARG A 93 -7.31 -27.01 17.06
CA ARG A 93 -8.63 -27.31 17.66
C ARG A 93 -9.82 -26.86 16.79
N SER A 94 -9.60 -26.76 15.49
CA SER A 94 -10.58 -26.50 14.42
C SER A 94 -11.45 -25.23 14.61
N THR A 95 -12.61 -25.32 15.24
CA THR A 95 -13.60 -24.23 15.32
C THR A 95 -13.59 -23.46 16.63
N GLN A 96 -12.66 -23.75 17.55
CA GLN A 96 -12.54 -23.03 18.82
C GLN A 96 -11.77 -21.72 18.61
N TYR A 97 -11.98 -20.76 19.51
CA TYR A 97 -11.20 -19.54 19.53
C TYR A 97 -9.70 -19.84 19.62
N GLY A 98 -8.93 -19.24 18.73
CA GLY A 98 -7.48 -19.26 18.74
C GLY A 98 -6.88 -18.22 19.67
N ASN A 99 -5.57 -18.04 19.57
CA ASN A 99 -4.88 -16.95 20.24
C ASN A 99 -5.18 -15.62 19.49
N PRO A 100 -5.60 -14.55 20.18
CA PRO A 100 -5.98 -13.29 19.53
C PRO A 100 -4.83 -12.60 18.78
N ILE A 101 -3.58 -12.94 19.06
CA ILE A 101 -2.41 -12.41 18.36
C ILE A 101 -1.78 -13.41 17.37
N GLY A 102 -2.46 -14.51 17.09
CA GLY A 102 -1.97 -15.59 16.26
C GLY A 102 -1.38 -16.76 17.03
N ARG A 103 -1.46 -17.92 16.44
CA ARG A 103 -0.99 -19.17 17.01
C ARG A 103 0.53 -19.16 17.21
N GLU A 104 1.00 -19.79 18.28
CA GLU A 104 2.39 -19.74 18.74
C GLU A 104 3.36 -20.24 17.68
N ASP A 105 3.11 -21.42 17.08
CA ASP A 105 3.98 -22.00 16.07
C ASP A 105 4.07 -21.16 14.77
N VAL A 106 3.00 -20.43 14.41
CA VAL A 106 3.03 -19.51 13.28
C VAL A 106 3.88 -18.27 13.62
N ARG A 107 3.78 -17.78 14.87
CA ARG A 107 4.60 -16.66 15.35
C ARG A 107 6.08 -17.05 15.48
N GLU A 108 6.38 -18.26 15.98
CA GLU A 108 7.73 -18.83 16.02
C GLU A 108 8.33 -18.95 14.61
N ALA A 109 7.54 -19.44 13.63
CA ALA A 109 7.98 -19.57 12.25
C ALA A 109 8.34 -18.21 11.63
N VAL A 110 7.54 -17.18 11.86
CA VAL A 110 7.88 -15.81 11.42
C VAL A 110 9.13 -15.30 12.13
N PHE A 111 9.21 -15.48 13.43
CA PHE A 111 10.31 -14.99 14.25
C PHE A 111 11.65 -15.60 13.83
N HIS A 112 11.73 -16.94 13.76
CA HIS A 112 12.97 -17.66 13.51
C HIS A 112 13.31 -17.80 12.02
N ASN A 113 12.35 -18.24 11.20
CA ASN A 113 12.65 -18.62 9.82
C ASN A 113 12.53 -17.44 8.85
N TYR A 114 11.56 -16.52 9.09
CA TYR A 114 11.36 -15.41 8.17
C TYR A 114 12.25 -14.21 8.50
N TYR A 115 12.33 -13.82 9.77
CA TYR A 115 13.16 -12.69 10.18
C TYR A 115 14.53 -13.07 10.72
N GLY A 116 14.75 -14.32 11.07
CA GLY A 116 16.02 -14.78 11.64
C GLY A 116 16.36 -14.13 12.98
N PHE A 117 15.34 -13.72 13.74
CA PHE A 117 15.56 -13.15 15.07
C PHE A 117 16.13 -14.21 16.04
N ASP A 118 16.99 -13.77 16.91
CA ASP A 118 17.61 -14.54 17.95
C ASP A 118 17.48 -13.84 19.33
N THR A 119 18.02 -14.47 20.35
CA THR A 119 17.99 -13.95 21.72
C THR A 119 18.78 -12.64 21.90
N LEU A 120 19.65 -12.26 20.97
CA LEU A 120 20.45 -11.03 21.05
C LEU A 120 19.61 -9.79 20.77
N THR A 121 18.52 -9.93 20.05
CA THR A 121 17.58 -8.83 19.79
C THR A 121 16.82 -8.37 21.03
N GLY A 122 16.71 -9.23 22.04
CA GLY A 122 15.82 -9.04 23.20
C GLY A 122 14.34 -9.28 22.88
N LEU A 123 14.01 -9.68 21.64
CA LEU A 123 12.66 -10.04 21.22
C LEU A 123 12.39 -11.53 21.47
N THR A 124 11.12 -11.87 21.49
CA THR A 124 10.59 -13.24 21.57
C THR A 124 9.49 -13.41 20.52
N PRO A 125 9.03 -14.63 20.22
CA PRO A 125 7.87 -14.84 19.37
C PRO A 125 6.60 -14.10 19.82
N ASP A 126 6.51 -13.69 21.08
CA ASP A 126 5.41 -12.87 21.60
C ASP A 126 5.41 -11.43 21.05
N ASN A 127 6.53 -10.98 20.54
CA ASN A 127 6.66 -9.69 19.85
C ASN A 127 6.14 -9.72 18.40
N VAL A 128 5.79 -10.92 17.89
CA VAL A 128 5.13 -11.09 16.58
C VAL A 128 3.63 -11.15 16.79
N ILE A 129 2.90 -10.21 16.22
CA ILE A 129 1.44 -10.07 16.37
C ILE A 129 0.79 -10.25 15.01
N PHE A 130 -0.03 -11.27 14.86
CA PHE A 130 -0.84 -11.49 13.66
C PHE A 130 -2.16 -10.72 13.73
N GLY A 131 -2.69 -10.38 12.54
CA GLY A 131 -4.01 -9.78 12.36
C GLY A 131 -4.69 -10.27 11.08
N ASP A 132 -5.93 -9.87 10.91
CA ASP A 132 -6.75 -10.20 9.74
C ASP A 132 -6.38 -9.32 8.52
N GLY A 133 -5.10 -9.40 8.13
CA GLY A 133 -4.46 -8.60 7.09
C GLY A 133 -3.90 -7.26 7.58
N GLY A 134 -3.05 -6.62 6.78
CA GLY A 134 -2.35 -5.39 7.15
C GLY A 134 -3.27 -4.24 7.55
N ARG A 135 -4.50 -4.17 7.00
CA ARG A 135 -5.48 -3.13 7.42
C ARG A 135 -5.94 -3.30 8.85
N ASP A 136 -6.14 -4.51 9.32
CA ASP A 136 -6.50 -4.77 10.73
C ASP A 136 -5.37 -4.36 11.66
N LEU A 137 -4.11 -4.71 11.33
CA LEU A 137 -2.94 -4.30 12.10
C LEU A 137 -2.75 -2.78 12.10
N LEU A 138 -2.97 -2.12 10.99
CA LEU A 138 -2.94 -0.66 10.88
C LEU A 138 -4.02 -0.01 11.77
N GLN A 139 -5.23 -0.55 11.80
CA GLN A 139 -6.28 -0.06 12.71
C GLN A 139 -5.89 -0.25 14.18
N LYS A 140 -5.33 -1.39 14.54
CA LYS A 140 -4.82 -1.65 15.90
C LYS A 140 -3.70 -0.67 16.28
N TRP A 141 -2.81 -0.33 15.33
CA TRP A 141 -1.76 0.67 15.55
C TRP A 141 -2.33 2.09 15.75
N TYR A 142 -3.37 2.49 15.01
CA TYR A 142 -4.05 3.76 15.28
C TYR A 142 -4.71 3.78 16.66
N GLN A 143 -5.35 2.69 17.08
CA GLN A 143 -5.92 2.55 18.41
C GLN A 143 -4.84 2.61 19.50
N LEU A 144 -3.65 2.07 19.23
CA LEU A 144 -2.49 2.19 20.12
C LEU A 144 -2.07 3.66 20.29
N ILE A 145 -2.01 4.46 19.22
CA ILE A 145 -1.72 5.90 19.29
C ILE A 145 -2.74 6.59 20.19
N VAL A 146 -4.03 6.38 19.96
CA VAL A 146 -5.11 6.99 20.75
C VAL A 146 -5.01 6.60 22.21
N SER A 147 -4.72 5.32 22.50
CA SER A 147 -4.61 4.80 23.88
C SER A 147 -3.40 5.36 24.63
N ASN A 148 -2.27 5.57 23.93
CA ASN A 148 -1.03 6.06 24.56
C ASN A 148 -0.98 7.59 24.64
N ALA A 149 -1.52 8.28 23.63
CA ALA A 149 -1.33 9.72 23.51
C ALA A 149 -2.26 10.54 24.39
N ASN A 150 -3.33 9.95 24.93
CA ASN A 150 -4.39 10.63 25.72
C ASN A 150 -4.98 11.88 25.03
N ARG A 151 -4.88 11.99 23.69
CA ARG A 151 -5.36 13.13 22.91
C ARG A 151 -6.06 12.65 21.65
N CYS A 152 -7.36 12.83 21.58
CA CYS A 152 -8.06 12.78 20.30
C CYS A 152 -7.61 13.96 19.41
N GLY A 153 -7.39 13.69 18.11
CA GLY A 153 -7.05 14.72 17.14
C GLY A 153 -5.55 14.93 16.90
N ASP A 154 -4.70 14.09 17.48
CA ASP A 154 -3.29 14.02 17.10
C ASP A 154 -3.14 13.65 15.60
N ILE A 155 -1.96 13.88 15.06
CA ILE A 155 -1.68 13.72 13.63
C ILE A 155 -0.85 12.46 13.40
N VAL A 156 -1.21 11.72 12.34
CA VAL A 156 -0.31 10.76 11.68
C VAL A 156 0.21 11.40 10.40
N LEU A 157 1.53 11.48 10.28
CA LEU A 157 2.22 11.97 9.10
C LEU A 157 2.37 10.84 8.08
N VAL A 158 2.03 11.14 6.82
CA VAL A 158 2.16 10.21 5.69
C VAL A 158 2.92 10.89 4.54
N SER A 159 3.37 10.13 3.55
CA SER A 159 4.07 10.67 2.38
C SER A 159 3.17 11.62 1.55
N ALA A 160 3.76 12.36 0.63
CA ALA A 160 3.04 13.26 -0.28
C ALA A 160 2.08 12.52 -1.25
N ALA A 161 2.32 11.22 -1.47
CA ALA A 161 1.48 10.34 -2.29
C ALA A 161 1.08 9.08 -1.50
N PRO A 162 0.25 9.20 -0.44
CA PRO A 162 -0.01 8.10 0.47
C PRO A 162 -1.01 7.10 -0.11
N TRP A 163 -0.89 5.84 0.28
CA TRP A 163 -2.01 4.92 0.10
C TRP A 163 -3.24 5.43 0.87
N GLY A 164 -4.38 5.56 0.16
CA GLY A 164 -5.58 6.20 0.72
C GLY A 164 -6.09 5.59 2.04
N SER A 165 -5.79 4.31 2.31
CA SER A 165 -6.20 3.69 3.58
C SER A 165 -5.44 4.22 4.81
N TYR A 166 -4.28 4.84 4.64
CA TYR A 166 -3.61 5.50 5.76
C TYR A 166 -4.44 6.68 6.27
N ALA A 167 -4.91 7.53 5.36
CA ALA A 167 -5.72 8.68 5.72
C ALA A 167 -7.13 8.31 6.21
N GLN A 168 -7.81 7.39 5.52
CA GLN A 168 -9.15 6.97 5.94
C GLN A 168 -9.14 6.21 7.27
N GLY A 169 -8.10 5.41 7.53
CA GLY A 169 -7.95 4.68 8.78
C GLY A 169 -7.75 5.59 9.99
N THR A 170 -6.98 6.65 9.85
CA THR A 170 -6.81 7.68 10.89
C THR A 170 -8.13 8.35 11.21
N TYR A 171 -8.86 8.77 10.18
CA TYR A 171 -10.15 9.42 10.36
C TYR A 171 -11.17 8.56 11.14
N ILE A 172 -11.26 7.26 10.82
CA ILE A 172 -12.15 6.34 11.54
C ILE A 172 -11.80 6.26 13.04
N ASN A 173 -10.53 6.43 13.40
CA ASN A 173 -10.03 6.40 14.77
C ASN A 173 -9.97 7.78 15.44
N GLY A 174 -10.48 8.84 14.82
CA GLY A 174 -10.47 10.18 15.38
C GLY A 174 -9.08 10.85 15.38
N ILE A 175 -8.18 10.40 14.51
CA ILE A 175 -6.85 10.96 14.30
C ILE A 175 -6.85 11.75 13.00
N ASN A 176 -6.12 12.86 12.93
CA ASN A 176 -5.91 13.60 11.69
C ASN A 176 -4.76 13.02 10.88
N THR A 177 -4.80 13.22 9.58
CA THR A 177 -3.68 12.90 8.68
C THR A 177 -3.08 14.18 8.14
N LEU A 178 -1.76 14.28 8.19
CA LEU A 178 -0.98 15.30 7.51
C LEU A 178 -0.16 14.64 6.42
N MET A 179 -0.19 15.18 5.22
CA MET A 179 0.69 14.75 4.13
C MET A 179 1.93 15.62 4.14
N ALA A 180 3.10 14.98 4.24
CA ALA A 180 4.38 15.64 4.13
C ALA A 180 4.57 16.26 2.73
N PRO A 181 5.37 17.32 2.59
CA PRO A 181 5.77 17.80 1.27
C PRO A 181 6.61 16.74 0.54
N GLY A 182 6.46 16.67 -0.78
CA GLY A 182 7.23 15.77 -1.63
C GLY A 182 7.02 16.12 -3.09
N THR A 183 8.00 15.81 -3.92
CA THR A 183 7.99 16.15 -5.34
C THR A 183 8.16 14.92 -6.22
N PRO A 184 7.75 14.98 -7.49
CA PRO A 184 7.99 13.89 -8.43
C PRO A 184 9.46 13.56 -8.63
N GLU A 185 10.36 14.54 -8.50
CA GLU A 185 11.80 14.40 -8.70
C GLU A 185 12.43 13.50 -7.63
N ASN A 186 11.95 13.58 -6.39
CA ASN A 186 12.38 12.67 -5.32
C ASN A 186 11.46 11.44 -5.19
N GLY A 187 10.53 11.28 -6.14
CA GLY A 187 9.57 10.20 -6.15
C GLY A 187 8.55 10.25 -5.02
N PHE A 188 8.27 11.43 -4.46
CA PHE A 188 7.40 11.64 -3.31
C PHE A 188 7.88 10.95 -2.01
N LYS A 189 9.17 10.60 -1.94
CA LYS A 189 9.78 10.03 -0.73
C LYS A 189 9.78 11.02 0.43
N PHE A 190 9.76 10.50 1.65
CA PHE A 190 10.10 11.28 2.83
C PHE A 190 11.55 11.74 2.77
N THR A 191 11.78 12.96 3.27
CA THR A 191 13.11 13.47 3.63
C THR A 191 13.06 14.03 5.04
N THR A 192 14.20 14.22 5.68
CA THR A 192 14.29 14.84 7.00
C THR A 192 13.73 16.27 7.00
N GLU A 193 13.97 17.02 5.92
CA GLU A 193 13.43 18.37 5.71
C GLU A 193 11.90 18.35 5.61
N ALA A 194 11.33 17.33 4.92
CA ALA A 194 9.88 17.17 4.82
C ALA A 194 9.25 16.90 6.19
N ILE A 195 9.94 16.16 7.06
CA ILE A 195 9.50 15.92 8.44
C ILE A 195 9.54 17.23 9.24
N ASP A 196 10.63 18.00 9.17
CA ASP A 196 10.76 19.28 9.87
C ASP A 196 9.67 20.28 9.48
N VAL A 197 9.48 20.49 8.18
CA VAL A 197 8.43 21.37 7.65
C VAL A 197 7.04 20.93 8.12
N SER A 198 6.80 19.63 8.18
CA SER A 198 5.52 19.07 8.66
C SER A 198 5.33 19.30 10.15
N LEU A 199 6.38 19.18 10.95
CA LEU A 199 6.35 19.45 12.40
C LEU A 199 6.09 20.93 12.69
N GLU A 200 6.76 21.83 11.98
CA GLU A 200 6.53 23.27 12.08
C GLU A 200 5.09 23.65 11.71
N PHE A 201 4.59 23.07 10.62
CA PHE A 201 3.21 23.28 10.17
C PHE A 201 2.18 22.80 11.20
N ALA A 202 2.37 21.62 11.77
CA ALA A 202 1.50 21.09 12.80
C ALA A 202 1.55 21.91 14.09
N LEU A 203 2.75 22.35 14.48
CA LEU A 203 2.95 23.19 15.68
C LEU A 203 2.29 24.56 15.54
N ALA A 204 2.36 25.17 14.34
CA ALA A 204 1.68 26.45 14.06
C ALA A 204 0.16 26.36 14.24
N ASP A 205 -0.41 25.18 14.03
CA ASP A 205 -1.82 24.86 14.25
C ASP A 205 -2.11 24.27 15.66
N ASN A 206 -1.12 24.39 16.58
CA ASN A 206 -1.17 23.83 17.93
C ASN A 206 -1.51 22.34 17.98
N ARG A 207 -1.00 21.58 17.02
CA ARG A 207 -1.18 20.13 16.90
C ARG A 207 0.16 19.39 17.05
N ARG A 208 0.07 18.12 17.35
CA ARG A 208 1.22 17.22 17.51
C ARG A 208 1.18 16.10 16.49
N ILE A 209 2.31 15.82 15.85
CA ILE A 209 2.52 14.60 15.08
C ILE A 209 2.89 13.48 16.06
N SER A 210 1.98 12.55 16.28
CA SER A 210 2.17 11.42 17.20
C SER A 210 2.63 10.16 16.49
N GLY A 211 2.34 10.05 15.19
CA GLY A 211 2.71 8.90 14.39
C GLY A 211 3.21 9.27 13.00
N ILE A 212 3.99 8.39 12.39
CA ILE A 212 4.45 8.48 11.01
C ILE A 212 4.41 7.10 10.35
N VAL A 213 4.07 7.06 9.05
CA VAL A 213 4.03 5.82 8.27
C VAL A 213 5.06 5.88 7.17
N PHE A 214 6.01 4.95 7.17
CA PHE A 214 6.94 4.68 6.08
C PHE A 214 6.51 3.42 5.33
N THR A 215 6.52 3.46 4.00
CA THR A 215 6.18 2.30 3.15
C THR A 215 7.32 2.04 2.18
N SER A 216 7.86 0.83 2.16
CA SER A 216 8.93 0.47 1.22
C SER A 216 8.92 -1.01 0.87
N PRO A 217 8.83 -1.36 -0.42
CA PRO A 217 8.47 -0.52 -1.58
C PRO A 217 7.11 0.15 -1.43
N ASP A 218 6.96 1.36 -1.99
CA ASP A 218 5.79 2.21 -1.77
C ASP A 218 4.61 1.91 -2.72
N ASN A 219 3.44 2.20 -2.25
CA ASN A 219 2.20 2.26 -3.00
C ASN A 219 1.59 3.67 -2.87
N PRO A 220 1.52 4.48 -3.95
CA PRO A 220 1.42 4.08 -5.37
C PRO A 220 2.71 4.17 -6.18
N THR A 221 3.79 4.71 -5.65
CA THR A 221 4.91 5.20 -6.45
C THR A 221 5.85 4.09 -6.92
N GLY A 222 5.91 2.97 -6.20
CA GLY A 222 6.91 1.94 -6.40
C GLY A 222 8.31 2.33 -5.90
N ASN A 223 8.44 3.43 -5.17
CA ASN A 223 9.72 3.83 -4.60
C ASN A 223 10.24 2.81 -3.59
N TYR A 224 11.55 2.73 -3.51
CA TYR A 224 12.27 1.91 -2.55
C TYR A 224 13.23 2.76 -1.73
N SER A 225 13.21 2.60 -0.43
CA SER A 225 14.19 3.20 0.49
C SER A 225 15.32 2.22 0.76
N SER A 226 16.57 2.68 0.72
CA SER A 226 17.71 1.87 1.15
C SER A 226 17.66 1.62 2.67
N TYR A 227 18.49 0.71 3.17
CA TYR A 227 18.65 0.48 4.61
C TYR A 227 18.98 1.76 5.34
N ASP A 228 20.00 2.49 4.86
CA ASP A 228 20.49 3.70 5.51
C ASP A 228 19.44 4.82 5.49
N GLU A 229 18.70 4.97 4.38
CA GLU A 229 17.57 5.91 4.30
C GLU A 229 16.50 5.58 5.33
N LEU A 230 16.10 4.31 5.44
CA LEU A 230 15.03 3.91 6.35
C LEU A 230 15.43 4.03 7.81
N ILE A 231 16.66 3.60 8.18
CA ILE A 231 17.22 3.77 9.52
C ILE A 231 17.28 5.26 9.88
N ASN A 232 17.84 6.09 8.98
CA ASN A 232 17.94 7.53 9.21
C ASN A 232 16.58 8.19 9.44
N LEU A 233 15.57 7.85 8.64
CA LEU A 233 14.22 8.39 8.80
C LEU A 233 13.56 7.96 10.12
N ILE A 234 13.76 6.71 10.55
CA ILE A 234 13.25 6.21 11.83
C ILE A 234 13.93 6.95 12.99
N GLU A 235 15.27 6.98 13.02
CA GLU A 235 16.04 7.65 14.08
C GLU A 235 15.72 9.14 14.15
N TYR A 236 15.66 9.81 13.01
CA TYR A 236 15.32 11.22 12.92
C TYR A 236 13.90 11.51 13.45
N SER A 237 12.95 10.66 13.12
CA SER A 237 11.58 10.79 13.63
C SER A 237 11.51 10.72 15.15
N VAL A 238 12.27 9.78 15.75
CA VAL A 238 12.37 9.62 17.20
C VAL A 238 13.06 10.83 17.84
N GLU A 239 14.16 11.29 17.26
CA GLU A 239 14.88 12.51 17.70
C GLU A 239 13.93 13.73 17.73
N LYS A 240 13.04 13.85 16.76
CA LYS A 240 12.04 14.92 16.68
C LYS A 240 10.81 14.70 17.56
N GLY A 241 10.77 13.63 18.35
CA GLY A 241 9.71 13.36 19.32
C GLY A 241 8.45 12.69 18.74
N ILE A 242 8.52 12.13 17.53
CA ILE A 242 7.46 11.27 16.97
C ILE A 242 7.57 9.90 17.63
N THR A 243 6.53 9.50 18.36
CA THR A 243 6.58 8.35 19.27
C THR A 243 6.08 7.04 18.68
N HIS A 244 5.37 7.09 17.55
CA HIS A 244 4.79 5.89 16.93
C HIS A 244 5.19 5.85 15.45
N ILE A 245 5.99 4.87 15.07
CA ILE A 245 6.49 4.71 13.72
C ILE A 245 5.99 3.38 13.16
N PHE A 246 5.26 3.44 12.04
CA PHE A 246 4.78 2.27 11.33
C PHE A 246 5.58 2.10 10.03
N VAL A 247 6.30 0.99 9.92
CA VAL A 247 7.05 0.63 8.71
C VAL A 247 6.29 -0.48 7.99
N ASP A 248 5.65 -0.11 6.89
CA ASP A 248 4.91 -1.03 6.03
C ASP A 248 5.85 -1.66 5.00
N LEU A 249 6.18 -2.92 5.20
CA LEU A 249 7.06 -3.72 4.36
C LEU A 249 6.29 -4.73 3.48
N ILE A 250 4.98 -4.57 3.31
CA ILE A 250 4.11 -5.56 2.63
C ILE A 250 4.57 -5.93 1.21
N TYR A 251 5.39 -5.09 0.58
CA TYR A 251 5.95 -5.33 -0.76
C TYR A 251 7.44 -5.76 -0.74
N GLN A 252 8.07 -5.94 0.44
CA GLN A 252 9.52 -6.16 0.53
C GLN A 252 10.02 -7.40 -0.21
N VAL A 253 9.19 -8.43 -0.33
CA VAL A 253 9.53 -9.66 -1.06
C VAL A 253 9.40 -9.48 -2.58
N VAL A 254 8.74 -8.41 -3.01
CA VAL A 254 8.47 -8.12 -4.42
C VAL A 254 9.48 -7.11 -4.96
N THR A 255 10.75 -7.43 -4.84
CA THR A 255 11.89 -6.65 -5.30
C THR A 255 12.63 -7.35 -6.44
N ASP A 256 13.54 -6.66 -7.09
CA ASP A 256 14.46 -7.29 -8.04
C ASP A 256 15.43 -8.22 -7.28
N PRO A 257 15.86 -9.34 -7.87
CA PRO A 257 16.71 -10.31 -7.19
C PRO A 257 18.01 -9.73 -6.60
N GLU A 258 18.59 -8.73 -7.26
CA GLU A 258 19.78 -8.04 -6.82
C GLU A 258 19.56 -7.07 -5.63
N VAL A 259 18.33 -6.63 -5.43
CA VAL A 259 17.95 -5.80 -4.28
C VAL A 259 17.63 -6.68 -3.07
N GLY A 260 16.88 -7.75 -3.29
CA GLY A 260 16.44 -8.68 -2.24
C GLY A 260 15.41 -8.08 -1.27
N CYS A 261 15.09 -8.85 -0.24
CA CYS A 261 14.24 -8.40 0.87
C CYS A 261 15.06 -7.63 1.89
N TYR A 262 14.40 -6.81 2.71
CA TYR A 262 15.05 -6.30 3.91
C TYR A 262 15.38 -7.46 4.87
N ASP A 263 16.60 -7.45 5.38
CA ASP A 263 16.95 -8.18 6.58
C ASP A 263 16.44 -7.36 7.79
N VAL A 264 15.24 -7.68 8.24
CA VAL A 264 14.58 -6.92 9.32
C VAL A 264 15.32 -7.09 10.65
N ASN A 265 16.00 -8.23 10.86
CA ASN A 265 16.88 -8.45 12.01
C ASN A 265 18.03 -7.44 12.03
N LYS A 266 18.74 -7.32 10.91
CA LYS A 266 19.82 -6.32 10.76
C LYS A 266 19.30 -4.90 10.92
N LEU A 267 18.15 -4.58 10.31
CA LEU A 267 17.53 -3.26 10.43
C LEU A 267 17.16 -2.95 11.88
N TYR A 268 16.48 -3.88 12.56
CA TYR A 268 16.11 -3.73 13.96
C TYR A 268 17.34 -3.56 14.87
N ASN A 269 18.38 -4.36 14.67
CA ASN A 269 19.59 -4.28 15.49
C ASN A 269 20.37 -2.97 15.31
N ALA A 270 20.28 -2.33 14.14
CA ALA A 270 20.94 -1.05 13.87
C ALA A 270 20.24 0.15 14.54
N LEU A 271 18.99 -0.01 14.98
CA LEU A 271 18.24 1.06 15.63
C LEU A 271 18.68 1.30 17.08
N SER A 272 18.58 2.55 17.52
CA SER A 272 18.73 2.94 18.92
C SER A 272 17.69 2.26 19.80
N LYS A 273 17.92 2.30 21.12
CA LYS A 273 16.97 1.74 22.08
C LYS A 273 15.62 2.46 22.02
N GLU A 274 15.64 3.76 21.87
CA GLU A 274 14.48 4.62 21.77
C GLU A 274 13.68 4.31 20.48
N ALA A 275 14.36 4.15 19.36
CA ALA A 275 13.73 3.79 18.09
C ALA A 275 13.09 2.40 18.14
N LYS A 276 13.78 1.42 18.74
CA LYS A 276 13.22 0.07 18.98
C LYS A 276 11.91 0.08 19.79
N GLN A 277 11.75 1.04 20.70
CA GLN A 277 10.55 1.20 21.50
C GLN A 277 9.43 1.96 20.78
N SER A 278 9.72 2.61 19.65
CA SER A 278 8.81 3.48 18.90
C SER A 278 8.37 2.92 17.57
N VAL A 279 9.02 1.86 17.06
CA VAL A 279 8.79 1.31 15.72
C VAL A 279 8.04 -0.02 15.74
N VAL A 280 7.16 -0.19 14.73
CA VAL A 280 6.61 -1.49 14.37
C VAL A 280 6.91 -1.77 12.89
N PHE A 281 7.23 -3.02 12.56
CA PHE A 281 7.42 -3.49 11.19
C PHE A 281 6.27 -4.41 10.81
N MET A 282 5.56 -4.10 9.73
CA MET A 282 4.42 -4.88 9.27
C MET A 282 4.71 -5.53 7.92
N ASP A 283 4.36 -6.80 7.79
CA ASP A 283 4.41 -7.57 6.54
C ASP A 283 3.33 -8.65 6.52
N GLY A 284 3.25 -9.43 5.43
CA GLY A 284 2.30 -10.53 5.31
C GLY A 284 2.21 -11.11 3.91
N LEU A 285 1.28 -12.05 3.74
CA LEU A 285 1.13 -12.84 2.52
C LEU A 285 0.35 -12.15 1.41
N THR A 286 -0.25 -10.99 1.68
CA THR A 286 -1.14 -10.28 0.75
C THR A 286 -0.48 -10.06 -0.62
N LYS A 287 0.80 -9.67 -0.62
CA LYS A 287 1.53 -9.31 -1.84
C LYS A 287 2.58 -10.34 -2.21
N SER A 288 3.27 -10.91 -1.22
CA SER A 288 4.33 -11.89 -1.46
C SER A 288 3.83 -13.18 -2.11
N ALA A 289 2.62 -13.64 -1.75
CA ALA A 289 2.04 -14.90 -2.24
C ALA A 289 0.74 -14.71 -3.05
N GLY A 290 0.36 -13.46 -3.42
CA GLY A 290 -0.94 -13.20 -4.06
C GLY A 290 -2.13 -13.55 -3.17
N GLY A 291 -1.92 -13.54 -1.85
CA GLY A 291 -2.85 -14.00 -0.83
C GLY A 291 -3.76 -12.91 -0.27
N SER A 292 -4.24 -11.98 -1.11
CA SER A 292 -5.05 -10.85 -0.63
C SER A 292 -6.31 -11.26 0.11
N ASN A 293 -6.92 -12.37 -0.27
CA ASN A 293 -8.13 -12.92 0.36
C ASN A 293 -7.83 -13.84 1.56
N LEU A 294 -6.59 -14.22 1.80
CA LEU A 294 -6.19 -14.96 3.00
C LEU A 294 -6.33 -14.13 4.26
N ARG A 295 -6.38 -12.82 4.13
CA ARG A 295 -6.48 -11.90 5.26
C ARG A 295 -5.44 -12.20 6.33
N ASN A 296 -4.17 -12.28 5.95
CA ASN A 296 -3.05 -12.60 6.82
C ASN A 296 -1.97 -11.52 6.72
N ALA A 297 -1.57 -10.99 7.86
CA ALA A 297 -0.42 -10.14 8.05
C ALA A 297 0.07 -10.24 9.49
N HIS A 298 1.30 -9.84 9.72
CA HIS A 298 1.91 -9.78 11.04
C HIS A 298 2.68 -8.47 11.20
N MET A 299 2.90 -8.07 12.45
CA MET A 299 3.81 -6.98 12.80
C MET A 299 4.76 -7.41 13.92
N VAL A 300 5.96 -6.88 13.88
CA VAL A 300 6.98 -7.02 14.93
C VAL A 300 6.95 -5.75 15.77
N VAL A 301 6.85 -5.92 17.09
CA VAL A 301 6.70 -4.84 18.06
C VAL A 301 7.75 -4.96 19.15
N GLY A 302 8.71 -4.03 19.21
CA GLY A 302 9.80 -4.08 20.18
C GLY A 302 9.44 -3.56 21.58
N ASN A 303 8.29 -2.92 21.74
CA ASN A 303 7.82 -2.33 22.99
C ASN A 303 6.87 -3.28 23.72
N ASP A 304 7.29 -3.83 24.85
CA ASP A 304 6.52 -4.81 25.62
C ASP A 304 5.18 -4.25 26.12
N HIS A 305 5.14 -2.96 26.47
CA HIS A 305 3.88 -2.32 26.85
C HIS A 305 2.90 -2.29 25.68
N TRP A 306 3.38 -2.01 24.47
CA TRP A 306 2.55 -2.05 23.26
C TRP A 306 2.10 -3.47 22.92
N VAL A 307 2.96 -4.46 23.10
CA VAL A 307 2.57 -5.88 22.96
C VAL A 307 1.39 -6.20 23.87
N HIS A 308 1.46 -5.77 25.13
CA HIS A 308 0.38 -5.97 26.09
C HIS A 308 -0.93 -5.28 25.64
N LEU A 309 -0.85 -4.01 25.24
CA LEU A 309 -2.02 -3.25 24.75
C LEU A 309 -2.62 -3.89 23.49
N LEU A 310 -1.78 -4.30 22.53
CA LEU A 310 -2.23 -4.93 21.30
C LEU A 310 -2.87 -6.30 21.54
N LYS A 311 -2.37 -7.09 22.50
CA LYS A 311 -3.05 -8.31 22.97
C LYS A 311 -4.45 -7.99 23.50
N GLY A 312 -4.58 -6.94 24.31
CA GLY A 312 -5.88 -6.46 24.79
C GLY A 312 -6.81 -6.03 23.65
N LEU A 313 -6.34 -5.19 22.74
CA LEU A 313 -7.11 -4.74 21.59
C LEU A 313 -7.56 -5.90 20.69
N ALA A 314 -6.69 -6.89 20.47
CA ALA A 314 -6.98 -8.06 19.65
C ALA A 314 -8.14 -8.89 20.23
N THR A 315 -8.32 -8.95 21.57
CA THR A 315 -9.44 -9.65 22.17
C THR A 315 -10.80 -9.01 21.95
N HIS A 316 -10.82 -7.73 21.54
CA HIS A 316 -12.04 -6.95 21.30
C HIS A 316 -12.26 -6.60 19.82
N THR A 317 -11.39 -7.08 18.93
CA THR A 317 -11.47 -6.85 17.50
C THR A 317 -11.57 -8.16 16.72
N VAL A 318 -10.81 -8.32 15.66
CA VAL A 318 -10.82 -9.52 14.80
C VAL A 318 -9.61 -10.39 15.13
N PHE A 319 -9.85 -11.68 15.31
CA PHE A 319 -8.80 -12.69 15.48
C PHE A 319 -8.24 -13.09 14.12
N PRO A 320 -6.96 -13.51 14.05
CA PRO A 320 -6.43 -14.16 12.85
C PRO A 320 -7.29 -15.36 12.45
N ASN A 321 -7.55 -15.49 11.14
CA ASN A 321 -8.36 -16.58 10.64
C ASN A 321 -7.53 -17.83 10.33
N ALA A 322 -8.14 -19.02 10.49
CA ALA A 322 -7.46 -20.30 10.34
C ALA A 322 -6.88 -20.52 8.93
N LEU A 323 -7.53 -20.01 7.88
CA LEU A 323 -7.03 -20.14 6.51
C LEU A 323 -5.76 -19.35 6.31
N GLY A 324 -5.74 -18.11 6.81
CA GLY A 324 -4.56 -17.24 6.75
C GLY A 324 -3.40 -17.79 7.57
N GLU A 325 -3.67 -18.33 8.76
CA GLU A 325 -2.64 -18.95 9.61
C GLU A 325 -2.09 -20.25 8.99
N ALA A 326 -2.94 -21.07 8.38
CA ALA A 326 -2.50 -22.26 7.67
C ALA A 326 -1.55 -21.94 6.52
N ALA A 327 -1.91 -20.95 5.71
CA ALA A 327 -1.04 -20.47 4.64
C ALA A 327 0.27 -19.84 5.14
N ALA A 328 0.20 -19.13 6.27
CA ALA A 328 1.37 -18.53 6.89
C ALA A 328 2.33 -19.62 7.42
N LEU A 329 1.81 -20.66 8.09
CA LEU A 329 2.63 -21.75 8.58
C LEU A 329 3.25 -22.56 7.43
N GLU A 330 2.52 -22.77 6.34
CA GLU A 330 3.03 -23.45 5.14
C GLU A 330 4.23 -22.72 4.53
N ILE A 331 4.18 -21.38 4.46
CA ILE A 331 5.26 -20.57 3.90
C ILE A 331 6.37 -20.34 4.93
N TYR A 332 6.03 -19.78 6.08
CA TYR A 332 7.01 -19.35 7.08
C TYR A 332 7.63 -20.51 7.86
N GLY A 333 6.96 -21.67 7.89
CA GLY A 333 7.50 -22.90 8.48
C GLY A 333 8.68 -23.51 7.72
N GLN A 334 8.99 -23.02 6.52
CA GLN A 334 10.13 -23.47 5.72
C GLN A 334 11.44 -22.79 6.17
N GLU A 335 12.57 -23.40 5.88
CA GLU A 335 13.90 -22.83 6.16
C GLU A 335 14.14 -21.50 5.39
N ASN A 336 13.64 -21.43 4.15
CA ASN A 336 13.75 -20.25 3.30
C ASN A 336 12.34 -19.83 2.80
N PRO A 337 11.55 -19.10 3.58
CA PRO A 337 10.18 -18.73 3.25
C PRO A 337 10.01 -17.98 1.93
N ILE A 338 10.99 -17.13 1.57
CA ILE A 338 10.95 -16.35 0.32
C ILE A 338 11.15 -17.21 -0.93
N ASP A 339 11.68 -18.41 -0.78
CA ASP A 339 11.89 -19.38 -1.87
C ASP A 339 10.70 -20.34 -2.03
N HIS A 340 9.70 -20.24 -1.16
CA HIS A 340 8.49 -21.07 -1.25
C HIS A 340 7.83 -20.96 -2.63
N PRO A 341 7.36 -22.06 -3.23
CA PRO A 341 6.74 -22.05 -4.57
C PRO A 341 5.61 -21.04 -4.74
N TRP A 342 4.78 -20.84 -3.71
CA TRP A 342 3.69 -19.86 -3.76
C TRP A 342 4.20 -18.42 -3.85
N VAL A 343 5.31 -18.12 -3.17
CA VAL A 343 5.96 -16.81 -3.24
C VAL A 343 6.62 -16.62 -4.61
N LYS A 344 7.38 -17.59 -5.10
CA LYS A 344 8.05 -17.51 -6.41
C LYS A 344 7.07 -17.39 -7.58
N ARG A 345 5.87 -17.99 -7.47
CA ARG A 345 4.81 -17.88 -8.46
C ARG A 345 4.37 -16.44 -8.72
N VAL A 346 4.48 -15.58 -7.72
CA VAL A 346 4.14 -14.15 -7.82
C VAL A 346 5.38 -13.29 -8.10
N THR A 347 6.43 -13.47 -7.31
CA THR A 347 7.59 -12.58 -7.33
C THR A 347 8.39 -12.68 -8.63
N GLY A 348 8.58 -13.88 -9.15
CA GLY A 348 9.35 -14.12 -10.38
C GLY A 348 8.74 -13.44 -11.62
N PRO A 349 7.46 -13.71 -11.96
CA PRO A 349 6.80 -13.02 -13.06
C PRO A 349 6.70 -11.51 -12.86
N THR A 350 6.44 -11.05 -11.63
CA THR A 350 6.34 -9.61 -11.32
C THR A 350 7.67 -8.89 -11.56
N ALA A 351 8.81 -9.47 -11.18
CA ALA A 351 10.12 -8.89 -11.46
C ALA A 351 10.38 -8.75 -12.98
N LYS A 352 10.00 -9.77 -13.77
CA LYS A 352 10.09 -9.69 -15.24
C LYS A 352 9.18 -8.61 -15.82
N SER A 353 7.95 -8.52 -15.31
CA SER A 353 6.98 -7.49 -15.74
C SER A 353 7.49 -6.09 -15.38
N ARG A 354 8.10 -5.89 -14.20
CA ARG A 354 8.71 -4.61 -13.79
C ARG A 354 9.83 -4.19 -14.71
N ALA A 355 10.77 -5.09 -15.02
CA ALA A 355 11.85 -4.81 -15.95
C ALA A 355 11.33 -4.40 -17.34
N PHE A 356 10.31 -5.11 -17.82
CA PHE A 356 9.65 -4.80 -19.09
C PHE A 356 8.93 -3.44 -19.06
N VAL A 357 8.23 -3.12 -17.96
CA VAL A 357 7.56 -1.81 -17.77
C VAL A 357 8.57 -0.67 -17.81
N ARG A 358 9.68 -0.76 -17.07
CA ARG A 358 10.74 0.26 -17.06
C ARG A 358 11.28 0.50 -18.47
N GLU A 359 11.70 -0.57 -19.16
CA GLU A 359 12.23 -0.49 -20.51
C GLU A 359 11.21 0.10 -21.49
N ARG A 360 9.97 -0.39 -21.44
CA ARG A 360 8.95 -0.01 -22.40
C ARG A 360 8.47 1.43 -22.20
N PHE A 361 8.21 1.85 -20.96
CA PHE A 361 7.78 3.22 -20.69
C PHE A 361 8.89 4.22 -21.03
N GLN A 362 10.14 3.89 -20.75
CA GLN A 362 11.28 4.72 -21.15
C GLN A 362 11.35 4.88 -22.69
N LYS A 363 11.23 3.78 -23.45
CA LYS A 363 11.21 3.81 -24.92
C LYS A 363 10.03 4.60 -25.50
N LEU A 364 8.89 4.58 -24.84
CA LEU A 364 7.68 5.30 -25.23
C LEU A 364 7.67 6.77 -24.76
N GLY A 365 8.70 7.20 -24.02
CA GLY A 365 8.85 8.60 -23.58
C GLY A 365 7.97 8.98 -22.40
N TYR A 366 7.41 8.02 -21.66
CA TYR A 366 6.66 8.31 -20.43
C TYR A 366 7.58 8.89 -19.35
N LYS A 367 7.02 9.76 -18.51
CA LYS A 367 7.61 10.16 -17.24
C LYS A 367 6.92 9.36 -16.15
N PHE A 368 7.69 8.60 -15.37
CA PHE A 368 7.14 7.67 -14.39
C PHE A 368 8.14 7.38 -13.28
N ILE A 369 7.64 6.87 -12.17
CA ILE A 369 8.38 6.33 -11.03
C ILE A 369 8.10 4.83 -10.98
N CYS A 370 9.11 3.99 -10.86
CA CYS A 370 8.97 2.53 -10.85
C CYS A 370 10.28 1.88 -10.39
N ASP A 371 10.54 1.87 -9.05
CA ASP A 371 11.77 1.25 -8.52
C ASP A 371 11.55 -0.22 -8.18
N GLN A 372 10.62 -0.52 -7.24
CA GLN A 372 10.35 -1.86 -6.75
C GLN A 372 8.84 -2.07 -6.52
N GLY A 373 8.46 -3.22 -5.95
CA GLY A 373 7.05 -3.52 -5.63
C GLY A 373 6.22 -3.85 -6.88
N TYR A 374 5.00 -3.30 -6.93
CA TYR A 374 3.95 -3.68 -7.89
C TYR A 374 3.58 -2.59 -8.89
N TYR A 375 4.06 -1.35 -8.73
CA TYR A 375 3.46 -0.19 -9.37
C TYR A 375 4.45 0.67 -10.14
N ALA A 376 3.95 1.19 -11.26
CA ALA A 376 4.50 2.36 -11.92
C ALA A 376 3.53 3.54 -11.73
N PHE A 377 4.06 4.68 -11.32
CA PHE A 377 3.32 5.91 -11.13
C PHE A 377 3.65 6.87 -12.26
N ILE A 378 2.69 7.08 -13.15
CA ILE A 378 2.90 7.67 -14.48
C ILE A 378 2.34 9.08 -14.49
N ASN A 379 3.14 10.05 -14.91
CA ASN A 379 2.69 11.41 -15.15
C ASN A 379 1.79 11.48 -16.39
N ILE A 380 0.59 12.02 -16.21
CA ILE A 380 -0.43 12.13 -17.27
C ILE A 380 -0.67 13.57 -17.74
N TRP A 381 0.09 14.54 -17.22
CA TRP A 381 -0.07 15.93 -17.59
C TRP A 381 -0.16 16.16 -19.12
N PRO A 382 0.64 15.47 -19.96
CA PRO A 382 0.58 15.63 -21.42
C PRO A 382 -0.76 15.22 -22.06
N TYR A 383 -1.58 14.47 -21.36
CA TYR A 383 -2.86 13.94 -21.83
C TYR A 383 -4.07 14.71 -21.31
N LEU A 384 -3.87 15.58 -20.32
CA LEU A 384 -4.93 16.46 -19.81
C LEU A 384 -5.28 17.53 -20.86
N ARG A 385 -6.54 17.91 -20.92
CA ARG A 385 -7.17 18.85 -21.86
C ARG A 385 -7.26 18.36 -23.31
N LYS A 386 -6.84 17.11 -23.57
CA LYS A 386 -6.98 16.50 -24.88
C LYS A 386 -8.41 16.03 -25.15
N VAL A 387 -8.78 16.00 -26.41
CA VAL A 387 -10.12 15.59 -26.87
C VAL A 387 -10.15 14.08 -27.11
N ILE A 388 -11.20 13.45 -26.68
CA ILE A 388 -11.45 12.02 -26.92
C ILE A 388 -11.82 11.84 -28.41
N PRO A 389 -11.41 10.75 -29.08
CA PRO A 389 -11.71 10.52 -30.48
C PRO A 389 -13.19 10.69 -30.82
N LYS A 390 -13.47 11.24 -31.99
CA LYS A 390 -14.83 11.56 -32.45
C LYS A 390 -15.79 10.36 -32.33
N GLY A 391 -16.96 10.62 -31.75
CA GLY A 391 -18.01 9.61 -31.56
C GLY A 391 -17.93 8.86 -30.24
N ILE A 392 -16.93 9.16 -29.40
CA ILE A 392 -16.77 8.58 -28.07
C ILE A 392 -17.01 9.68 -27.02
N THR A 393 -17.76 9.38 -25.98
CA THR A 393 -17.96 10.22 -24.81
C THR A 393 -17.78 9.42 -23.53
N ILE A 394 -17.48 10.10 -22.45
CA ILE A 394 -17.42 9.55 -21.11
C ILE A 394 -18.39 10.30 -20.19
N ALA A 395 -18.87 9.67 -19.14
CA ALA A 395 -19.59 10.34 -18.07
C ALA A 395 -18.59 10.94 -17.08
N ASP A 396 -18.79 12.20 -16.67
CA ASP A 396 -18.06 12.78 -15.52
C ASP A 396 -18.62 12.26 -14.19
N SER A 397 -18.07 12.73 -13.07
CA SER A 397 -18.50 12.34 -11.72
C SER A 397 -19.96 12.70 -11.39
N GLN A 398 -20.58 13.58 -12.20
CA GLN A 398 -21.97 14.01 -12.07
C GLN A 398 -22.90 13.31 -13.08
N GLY A 399 -22.36 12.42 -13.91
CA GLY A 399 -23.08 11.70 -14.95
C GLY A 399 -23.27 12.48 -16.28
N SER A 400 -22.71 13.69 -16.41
CA SER A 400 -22.78 14.48 -17.63
C SER A 400 -21.81 13.96 -18.69
N GLN A 401 -22.28 13.87 -19.95
CA GLN A 401 -21.46 13.38 -21.05
C GLN A 401 -20.47 14.44 -21.53
N LYS A 402 -19.21 14.06 -21.66
CA LYS A 402 -18.13 14.93 -22.19
C LYS A 402 -17.19 14.17 -23.12
N ASN A 403 -16.47 14.92 -23.94
CA ASN A 403 -15.52 14.40 -24.93
C ASN A 403 -14.08 14.89 -24.71
N ARG A 404 -13.74 15.35 -23.51
CA ARG A 404 -12.42 15.89 -23.17
C ARG A 404 -11.94 15.30 -21.85
N ILE A 405 -10.63 15.08 -21.74
CA ILE A 405 -9.94 14.62 -20.53
C ILE A 405 -9.48 15.85 -19.75
N ASP A 406 -10.20 16.23 -18.72
CA ASP A 406 -9.84 17.37 -17.87
C ASP A 406 -9.11 16.94 -16.58
N THR A 407 -9.35 15.72 -16.13
CA THR A 407 -8.84 15.18 -14.87
C THR A 407 -8.24 13.78 -15.05
N ALA A 408 -7.48 13.31 -14.06
CA ALA A 408 -7.00 11.93 -14.02
C ALA A 408 -8.17 10.92 -13.92
N GLU A 409 -9.26 11.31 -13.29
CA GLU A 409 -10.47 10.49 -13.19
C GLU A 409 -11.15 10.33 -14.55
N ASP A 410 -11.24 11.41 -15.36
CA ASP A 410 -11.72 11.32 -16.72
C ASP A 410 -10.87 10.38 -17.58
N LEU A 411 -9.54 10.47 -17.43
CA LEU A 411 -8.63 9.57 -18.14
C LEU A 411 -8.85 8.12 -17.69
N LYS A 412 -8.99 7.86 -16.38
CA LYS A 412 -9.32 6.54 -15.85
C LYS A 412 -10.63 6.03 -16.44
N THR A 413 -11.68 6.86 -16.44
CA THR A 413 -12.98 6.48 -16.99
C THR A 413 -12.90 6.15 -18.49
N TYR A 414 -12.22 6.99 -19.28
CA TYR A 414 -11.99 6.72 -20.69
C TYR A 414 -11.24 5.40 -20.95
N LEU A 415 -10.13 5.20 -20.25
CA LEU A 415 -9.31 4.00 -20.37
C LEU A 415 -10.08 2.74 -19.99
N THR A 416 -10.83 2.78 -18.89
CA THR A 416 -11.56 1.61 -18.37
C THR A 416 -12.79 1.30 -19.20
N THR A 417 -13.68 2.29 -19.42
CA THR A 417 -14.99 2.05 -20.02
C THR A 417 -14.99 2.07 -21.55
N LYS A 418 -13.99 2.68 -22.20
CA LYS A 418 -13.93 2.79 -23.68
C LYS A 418 -12.74 2.08 -24.31
N CYS A 419 -11.69 1.83 -23.53
CA CYS A 419 -10.48 1.20 -24.03
C CYS A 419 -10.22 -0.20 -23.43
N GLY A 420 -10.86 -0.57 -22.32
CA GLY A 420 -10.71 -1.87 -21.67
C GLY A 420 -9.36 -2.06 -20.99
N VAL A 421 -8.75 -0.99 -20.49
CA VAL A 421 -7.58 -1.05 -19.61
C VAL A 421 -7.87 -0.27 -18.32
N ALA A 422 -7.93 -0.98 -17.21
CA ALA A 422 -8.18 -0.39 -15.90
C ALA A 422 -6.89 0.06 -15.23
N ILE A 423 -6.90 1.27 -14.67
CA ILE A 423 -5.82 1.87 -13.89
C ILE A 423 -6.42 2.59 -12.68
N ILE A 424 -5.61 3.03 -11.72
CA ILE A 424 -6.06 3.92 -10.64
C ILE A 424 -5.63 5.36 -10.95
N HIS A 425 -6.56 6.30 -10.84
CA HIS A 425 -6.24 7.73 -10.97
C HIS A 425 -5.51 8.25 -9.73
N GLY A 426 -4.56 9.15 -9.93
CA GLY A 426 -3.67 9.61 -8.88
C GLY A 426 -4.32 10.48 -7.80
N THR A 427 -5.50 11.04 -8.06
CA THR A 427 -6.28 11.81 -7.07
C THR A 427 -6.54 11.00 -5.78
N VAL A 428 -6.69 9.65 -5.90
CA VAL A 428 -6.82 8.75 -4.74
C VAL A 428 -5.59 8.80 -3.83
N PHE A 429 -4.44 9.19 -4.38
CA PHE A 429 -3.15 9.33 -3.71
C PHE A 429 -2.73 10.79 -3.58
N ASN A 430 -3.69 11.73 -3.66
CA ASN A 430 -3.44 13.17 -3.63
C ASN A 430 -2.51 13.69 -4.76
N GLN A 431 -2.38 12.96 -5.86
CA GLN A 431 -1.54 13.33 -7.01
C GLN A 431 -2.38 13.37 -8.31
N PRO A 432 -3.14 14.46 -8.55
CA PRO A 432 -4.12 14.53 -9.64
C PRO A 432 -3.52 14.48 -11.05
N HIS A 433 -2.20 14.64 -11.19
CA HIS A 433 -1.50 14.59 -12.48
C HIS A 433 -0.83 13.24 -12.76
N PHE A 434 -1.18 12.22 -11.97
CA PHE A 434 -0.63 10.88 -12.11
C PHE A 434 -1.71 9.82 -12.25
N ILE A 435 -1.31 8.66 -12.75
CA ILE A 435 -2.04 7.40 -12.66
C ILE A 435 -1.13 6.31 -12.12
N ARG A 436 -1.70 5.37 -11.37
CA ARG A 436 -1.01 4.16 -10.93
C ARG A 436 -1.31 3.01 -11.88
N PHE A 437 -0.26 2.41 -12.44
CA PHE A 437 -0.31 1.22 -13.27
C PHE A 437 0.29 0.04 -12.50
N SER A 438 -0.49 -1.03 -12.30
CA SER A 438 -0.02 -2.27 -11.68
C SER A 438 0.58 -3.21 -12.72
N TYR A 439 1.78 -3.69 -12.45
CA TYR A 439 2.43 -4.76 -13.20
C TYR A 439 2.55 -6.07 -12.39
N ALA A 440 1.76 -6.22 -11.34
CA ALA A 440 1.61 -7.47 -10.59
C ALA A 440 0.84 -8.51 -11.44
N ASN A 441 1.36 -8.79 -12.62
CA ASN A 441 0.78 -9.62 -13.67
C ASN A 441 1.90 -10.36 -14.41
N ASP A 442 1.55 -11.36 -15.19
CA ASP A 442 2.52 -11.99 -16.06
C ASP A 442 3.00 -11.03 -17.16
N PRO A 443 4.22 -11.26 -17.71
CA PRO A 443 4.82 -10.35 -18.68
C PRO A 443 4.01 -10.17 -19.97
N VAL A 444 3.29 -11.19 -20.43
CA VAL A 444 2.49 -11.12 -21.67
C VAL A 444 1.26 -10.26 -21.46
N TYR A 445 0.57 -10.47 -20.32
CA TYR A 445 -0.56 -9.65 -19.92
C TYR A 445 -0.14 -8.18 -19.72
N THR A 446 0.98 -7.96 -19.05
CA THR A 446 1.56 -6.63 -18.83
C THR A 446 1.89 -5.94 -20.15
N ALA A 447 2.48 -6.64 -21.12
CA ALA A 447 2.78 -6.10 -22.43
C ALA A 447 1.51 -5.67 -23.19
N GLY A 448 0.45 -6.48 -23.11
CA GLY A 448 -0.85 -6.15 -23.68
C GLY A 448 -1.48 -4.91 -23.04
N ALA A 449 -1.41 -4.81 -21.70
CA ALA A 449 -1.90 -3.65 -20.95
C ALA A 449 -1.17 -2.35 -21.35
N ILE A 450 0.16 -2.38 -21.44
CA ILE A 450 0.96 -1.22 -21.86
C ILE A 450 0.63 -0.82 -23.29
N LYS A 451 0.54 -1.78 -24.21
CA LYS A 451 0.17 -1.49 -25.60
C LYS A 451 -1.19 -0.82 -25.66
N ARG A 452 -2.20 -1.36 -24.96
CA ARG A 452 -3.56 -0.80 -24.94
C ARG A 452 -3.57 0.61 -24.34
N LEU A 453 -2.88 0.82 -23.21
CA LEU A 453 -2.74 2.13 -22.58
C LEU A 453 -2.13 3.13 -23.58
N HIS A 454 -1.00 2.78 -24.20
CA HIS A 454 -0.28 3.66 -25.11
C HIS A 454 -1.12 4.01 -26.35
N ASP A 455 -1.71 3.03 -27.01
CA ASP A 455 -2.57 3.24 -28.18
C ASP A 455 -3.76 4.16 -27.84
N SER A 456 -4.32 4.00 -26.63
CA SER A 456 -5.47 4.81 -26.19
C SER A 456 -5.11 6.25 -25.91
N VAL A 457 -3.98 6.53 -25.21
CA VAL A 457 -3.60 7.92 -24.90
C VAL A 457 -3.01 8.65 -26.11
N THR A 458 -2.41 7.94 -27.06
CA THR A 458 -1.92 8.53 -28.30
C THR A 458 -3.04 8.83 -29.29
N ALA A 459 -4.18 8.20 -29.17
CA ALA A 459 -5.38 8.50 -29.95
C ALA A 459 -6.10 9.79 -29.51
N LEU A 460 -5.76 10.36 -28.34
CA LEU A 460 -6.31 11.64 -27.88
C LEU A 460 -5.78 12.81 -28.72
N GLU A 461 -6.68 13.71 -29.15
CA GLU A 461 -6.43 14.85 -30.05
C GLU A 461 -6.14 16.15 -29.29
#